data_258548a15fb102d598416ec878ab9802
#
_entry.id   258548a15fb102d598416ec878ab9802
#
_cell.length_a   1.000
_cell.length_b   1.000
_cell.length_c   1.000
_cell.angle_alpha   90.00
_cell.angle_beta   90.00
_cell.angle_gamma   90.00
#
_symmetry.space_group_name_H-M   'P 1'
#
loop_
_entity.id
_entity.type
_entity.pdbx_description
1 polymer ?
#
loop_
_entity_poly.entity_id
_entity_poly.type
_entity_poly.pdbx_seq_one_letter_code
_entity_poly.pdbx_strand_id
1 'polypeptide(L)'
;MSYVLVLNSGSSSIKFQIVDPEASASDTPFVSGLVEQIGEPKGNIRIQIEGREVGSTMPIRDHRGGLQLAIAMLDANGVGPTQMHIIAVGHRVVHGGQTFGAPVLIDDSVVDQIRQLIPLAPLHNPANIDGIDVARALLPDIPHIAVFDTGFFGDLPDGAAHYAIDEDLAREHQIRRYGFHGTSHEFVSSLSLIHISE
;
A
#
# COMPACT_ATOMS: atom_id res chain seq x y z
N MET A 1 -22.76 2.18 -5.58
CA MET A 1 -21.46 1.54 -5.86
C MET A 1 -20.61 1.68 -4.62
N SER A 2 -19.82 0.68 -4.30
CA SER A 2 -18.89 0.69 -3.17
C SER A 2 -17.47 0.84 -3.72
N TYR A 3 -16.61 1.56 -3.02
CA TYR A 3 -15.25 1.84 -3.47
C TYR A 3 -14.22 1.45 -2.41
N VAL A 4 -13.00 1.22 -2.84
CA VAL A 4 -11.84 0.98 -1.97
C VAL A 4 -10.83 2.10 -2.20
N LEU A 5 -10.36 2.72 -1.12
CA LEU A 5 -9.23 3.63 -1.16
C LEU A 5 -7.94 2.81 -1.00
N VAL A 6 -7.07 2.84 -2.00
CA VAL A 6 -5.78 2.15 -1.97
C VAL A 6 -4.68 3.18 -1.70
N LEU A 7 -3.85 2.92 -0.70
CA LEU A 7 -2.74 3.77 -0.28
C LEU A 7 -1.40 3.05 -0.43
N ASN A 8 -0.42 3.76 -0.97
CA ASN A 8 0.97 3.34 -1.05
C ASN A 8 1.85 4.48 -0.54
N SER A 9 2.27 4.39 0.72
CA SER A 9 3.09 5.39 1.40
C SER A 9 4.56 5.06 1.28
N GLY A 10 5.31 5.91 0.58
CA GLY A 10 6.77 5.89 0.51
C GLY A 10 7.37 6.92 1.47
N SER A 11 8.71 7.00 1.54
CA SER A 11 9.42 7.90 2.46
C SER A 11 9.13 9.39 2.23
N SER A 12 8.87 9.82 0.99
CA SER A 12 8.61 11.21 0.63
C SER A 12 7.40 11.38 -0.30
N SER A 13 6.56 10.34 -0.41
CA SER A 13 5.39 10.38 -1.30
C SER A 13 4.25 9.50 -0.81
N ILE A 14 3.04 9.85 -1.21
CA ILE A 14 1.85 9.02 -1.04
C ILE A 14 1.19 8.89 -2.41
N LYS A 15 1.06 7.67 -2.92
CA LYS A 15 0.22 7.35 -4.07
C LYS A 15 -1.11 6.79 -3.55
N PHE A 16 -2.20 7.22 -4.19
CA PHE A 16 -3.51 6.70 -3.83
C PHE A 16 -4.41 6.52 -5.04
N GLN A 17 -5.37 5.63 -4.91
CA GLN A 17 -6.40 5.38 -5.91
C GLN A 17 -7.73 5.10 -5.21
N ILE A 18 -8.82 5.51 -5.84
CA ILE A 18 -10.17 5.07 -5.47
C ILE A 18 -10.63 4.16 -6.61
N VAL A 19 -10.86 2.90 -6.27
CA VAL A 19 -11.18 1.84 -7.23
C VAL A 19 -12.53 1.22 -6.90
N ASP A 20 -13.25 0.80 -7.93
CA ASP A 20 -14.39 -0.10 -7.80
C ASP A 20 -13.87 -1.54 -7.72
N PRO A 21 -14.10 -2.28 -6.62
CA PRO A 21 -13.61 -3.65 -6.49
C PRO A 21 -14.29 -4.64 -7.45
N GLU A 22 -15.41 -4.27 -8.07
CA GLU A 22 -16.12 -5.09 -9.05
C GLU A 22 -15.73 -4.75 -10.50
N ALA A 23 -14.93 -3.67 -10.71
CA ALA A 23 -14.45 -3.29 -12.02
C ALA A 23 -13.41 -4.29 -12.55
N SER A 24 -13.29 -4.35 -13.89
CA SER A 24 -12.23 -5.15 -14.51
C SER A 24 -10.85 -4.62 -14.14
N ALA A 25 -9.88 -5.52 -13.98
CA ALA A 25 -8.48 -5.17 -13.72
C ALA A 25 -7.84 -4.29 -14.83
N SER A 26 -8.44 -4.25 -16.03
CA SER A 26 -8.04 -3.38 -17.13
C SER A 26 -8.65 -1.98 -17.07
N ASP A 27 -9.62 -1.76 -16.18
CA ASP A 27 -10.30 -0.47 -16.09
C ASP A 27 -9.42 0.57 -15.41
N THR A 28 -9.48 1.80 -15.92
CA THR A 28 -8.77 2.91 -15.31
C THR A 28 -9.42 3.26 -13.96
N PRO A 29 -8.64 3.47 -12.89
CA PRO A 29 -9.19 3.89 -11.61
C PRO A 29 -10.04 5.16 -11.77
N PHE A 30 -11.16 5.22 -11.06
CA PHE A 30 -12.04 6.39 -11.05
C PHE A 30 -11.30 7.64 -10.60
N VAL A 31 -10.46 7.47 -9.56
CA VAL A 31 -9.56 8.52 -9.06
C VAL A 31 -8.17 7.93 -8.87
N SER A 32 -7.14 8.66 -9.26
CA SER A 32 -5.76 8.39 -8.86
C SER A 32 -5.07 9.69 -8.43
N GLY A 33 -4.15 9.59 -7.48
CA GLY A 33 -3.44 10.76 -7.00
C GLY A 33 -2.04 10.44 -6.49
N LEU A 34 -1.24 11.50 -6.44
CA LEU A 34 0.15 11.46 -6.01
C LEU A 34 0.46 12.72 -5.22
N VAL A 35 0.94 12.54 -4.00
CA VAL A 35 1.59 13.56 -3.19
C VAL A 35 3.08 13.28 -3.21
N GLU A 36 3.88 14.28 -3.54
CA GLU A 36 5.33 14.15 -3.71
C GLU A 36 6.08 15.21 -2.93
N GLN A 37 7.38 14.97 -2.70
CA GLN A 37 8.30 15.90 -2.04
C GLN A 37 7.79 16.29 -0.64
N ILE A 38 7.25 15.30 0.08
CA ILE A 38 6.85 15.45 1.48
C ILE A 38 8.11 15.75 2.31
N GLY A 39 8.03 16.79 3.14
CA GLY A 39 9.16 17.29 3.94
C GLY A 39 10.02 18.33 3.24
N GLU A 40 9.77 18.61 1.96
CA GLU A 40 10.50 19.61 1.19
C GLU A 40 9.79 20.99 1.16
N PRO A 41 10.52 22.09 0.85
CA PRO A 41 9.93 23.42 0.75
C PRO A 41 8.85 23.55 -0.34
N LYS A 42 8.86 22.68 -1.33
CA LYS A 42 7.90 22.66 -2.44
C LYS A 42 7.38 21.22 -2.61
N GLY A 43 6.36 20.88 -1.85
CA GLY A 43 5.59 19.66 -2.09
C GLY A 43 4.62 19.84 -3.25
N ASN A 44 4.22 18.75 -3.86
CA ASN A 44 3.30 18.75 -4.99
C ASN A 44 2.20 17.69 -4.78
N ILE A 45 0.98 18.04 -5.15
CA ILE A 45 -0.14 17.10 -5.21
C ILE A 45 -0.79 17.18 -6.57
N ARG A 46 -1.04 16.03 -7.18
CA ARG A 46 -1.79 15.87 -8.42
C ARG A 46 -2.84 14.78 -8.26
N ILE A 47 -4.04 15.05 -8.72
CA ILE A 47 -5.16 14.11 -8.68
C ILE A 47 -5.80 14.05 -10.06
N GLN A 48 -5.97 12.87 -10.59
CA GLN A 48 -6.73 12.58 -11.80
C GLN A 48 -8.12 12.10 -11.40
N ILE A 49 -9.15 12.75 -11.90
CA ILE A 49 -10.56 12.41 -11.66
C ILE A 49 -11.22 12.31 -13.03
N GLU A 50 -11.58 11.10 -13.45
CA GLU A 50 -12.22 10.85 -14.76
C GLU A 50 -11.50 11.52 -15.94
N GLY A 51 -10.16 11.47 -15.91
CA GLY A 51 -9.31 12.07 -16.95
C GLY A 51 -9.03 13.57 -16.80
N ARG A 52 -9.62 14.25 -15.80
CA ARG A 52 -9.32 15.64 -15.46
C ARG A 52 -8.25 15.71 -14.37
N GLU A 53 -7.21 16.47 -14.59
CA GLU A 53 -6.18 16.72 -13.57
C GLU A 53 -6.48 17.96 -12.74
N VAL A 54 -6.34 17.83 -11.43
CA VAL A 54 -6.32 18.93 -10.46
C VAL A 54 -5.06 18.80 -9.62
N GLY A 55 -4.41 19.91 -9.29
CA GLY A 55 -3.16 19.87 -8.55
C GLY A 55 -2.85 21.17 -7.83
N SER A 56 -1.89 21.10 -6.91
CA SER A 56 -1.38 22.24 -6.17
C SER A 56 0.08 22.01 -5.78
N THR A 57 0.84 23.11 -5.70
CA THR A 57 2.22 23.11 -5.21
C THR A 57 2.28 23.96 -3.96
N MET A 58 2.66 23.37 -2.83
CA MET A 58 2.80 24.04 -1.53
C MET A 58 3.71 23.24 -0.61
N PRO A 59 4.25 23.82 0.47
CA PRO A 59 4.98 23.03 1.45
C PRO A 59 4.08 21.96 2.08
N ILE A 60 4.50 20.70 2.03
CA ILE A 60 3.84 19.55 2.66
C ILE A 60 4.81 19.01 3.71
N ARG A 61 4.50 19.23 4.99
CA ARG A 61 5.46 18.99 6.08
C ARG A 61 5.72 17.51 6.34
N ASP A 62 4.66 16.70 6.30
CA ASP A 62 4.68 15.29 6.67
C ASP A 62 3.57 14.51 5.95
N HIS A 63 3.53 13.21 6.15
CA HIS A 63 2.53 12.32 5.56
C HIS A 63 1.11 12.67 6.00
N ARG A 64 0.93 13.11 7.26
CA ARG A 64 -0.38 13.56 7.76
C ARG A 64 -0.89 14.74 6.97
N GLY A 65 -0.07 15.78 6.81
CA GLY A 65 -0.42 16.97 6.01
C GLY A 65 -0.69 16.62 4.55
N GLY A 66 0.10 15.71 3.98
CA GLY A 66 -0.09 15.23 2.61
C GLY A 66 -1.42 14.48 2.41
N LEU A 67 -1.77 13.57 3.30
CA LEU A 67 -3.03 12.81 3.22
C LEU A 67 -4.25 13.70 3.53
N GLN A 68 -4.14 14.61 4.50
CA GLN A 68 -5.20 15.59 4.78
C GLN A 68 -5.48 16.48 3.55
N LEU A 69 -4.42 16.97 2.89
CA LEU A 69 -4.56 17.75 1.68
C LEU A 69 -5.22 16.95 0.55
N ALA A 70 -4.80 15.68 0.37
CA ALA A 70 -5.40 14.79 -0.62
C ALA A 70 -6.90 14.60 -0.36
N ILE A 71 -7.30 14.27 0.88
CA ILE A 71 -8.71 14.10 1.25
C ILE A 71 -9.49 15.41 1.03
N ALA A 72 -8.96 16.55 1.47
CA ALA A 72 -9.62 17.85 1.28
C ALA A 72 -9.83 18.20 -0.20
N MET A 73 -8.84 17.89 -1.05
CA MET A 73 -8.96 18.10 -2.50
C MET A 73 -9.97 17.12 -3.14
N LEU A 74 -10.02 15.88 -2.69
CA LEU A 74 -11.02 14.90 -3.13
C LEU A 74 -12.42 15.36 -2.74
N ASP A 75 -12.63 15.77 -1.49
CA ASP A 75 -13.92 16.29 -0.99
C ASP A 75 -14.35 17.54 -1.76
N ALA A 76 -13.44 18.47 -2.02
CA ALA A 76 -13.73 19.69 -2.80
C ALA A 76 -14.13 19.41 -4.26
N ASN A 77 -13.76 18.24 -4.79
CA ASN A 77 -14.15 17.78 -6.13
C ASN A 77 -15.30 16.76 -6.12
N GLY A 78 -15.95 16.50 -4.98
CA GLY A 78 -17.11 15.64 -4.86
C GLY A 78 -16.82 14.13 -4.93
N VAL A 79 -15.56 13.74 -4.75
CA VAL A 79 -15.09 12.33 -4.83
C VAL A 79 -14.31 11.89 -3.59
N GLY A 80 -14.48 12.60 -2.49
CA GLY A 80 -13.81 12.25 -1.24
C GLY A 80 -14.56 11.19 -0.41
N PRO A 81 -13.94 10.73 0.68
CA PRO A 81 -14.52 9.70 1.55
C PRO A 81 -15.88 10.05 2.14
N THR A 82 -16.22 11.33 2.21
CA THR A 82 -17.53 11.80 2.71
C THR A 82 -18.64 11.71 1.66
N GLN A 83 -18.30 11.72 0.36
CA GLN A 83 -19.25 11.65 -0.76
C GLN A 83 -19.32 10.25 -1.38
N MET A 84 -18.20 9.53 -1.35
CA MET A 84 -18.12 8.19 -1.90
C MET A 84 -18.28 7.16 -0.79
N HIS A 85 -19.00 6.09 -1.09
CA HIS A 85 -19.15 4.96 -0.17
C HIS A 85 -17.85 4.13 -0.15
N ILE A 86 -16.84 4.60 0.60
CA ILE A 86 -15.58 3.87 0.80
C ILE A 86 -15.81 2.77 1.84
N ILE A 87 -15.69 1.51 1.43
CA ILE A 87 -15.93 0.34 2.28
C ILE A 87 -14.67 -0.21 2.94
N ALA A 88 -13.48 0.14 2.42
CA ALA A 88 -12.20 -0.26 2.99
C ALA A 88 -11.08 0.67 2.54
N VAL A 89 -10.00 0.70 3.33
CA VAL A 89 -8.71 1.31 2.96
C VAL A 89 -7.66 0.20 2.85
N GLY A 90 -7.12 0.00 1.67
CA GLY A 90 -6.04 -0.95 1.41
C GLY A 90 -4.67 -0.27 1.53
N HIS A 91 -3.76 -0.85 2.29
CA HIS A 91 -2.40 -0.36 2.47
C HIS A 91 -1.40 -1.34 1.88
N ARG A 92 -0.56 -0.87 0.96
CA ARG A 92 0.62 -1.62 0.55
C ARG A 92 1.67 -1.54 1.63
N VAL A 93 2.16 -2.70 2.08
CA VAL A 93 3.30 -2.86 3.01
C VAL A 93 4.38 -3.66 2.31
N VAL A 94 5.62 -3.16 2.35
CA VAL A 94 6.70 -3.77 1.55
C VAL A 94 7.11 -5.12 2.12
N HIS A 95 7.20 -5.29 3.44
CA HIS A 95 7.70 -6.54 4.01
C HIS A 95 6.80 -7.09 5.10
N GLY A 96 6.25 -8.28 4.86
CA GLY A 96 5.39 -9.03 5.78
C GLY A 96 6.13 -10.11 6.59
N GLY A 97 7.44 -10.27 6.40
CA GLY A 97 8.22 -11.33 7.06
C GLY A 97 7.71 -12.73 6.70
N GLN A 98 7.83 -13.63 7.64
CA GLN A 98 7.20 -14.96 7.60
C GLN A 98 5.81 -14.95 8.27
N THR A 99 5.42 -13.82 8.86
CA THR A 99 4.18 -13.68 9.63
C THR A 99 2.97 -13.44 8.73
N PHE A 100 3.15 -12.65 7.67
CA PHE A 100 2.04 -12.20 6.83
C PHE A 100 2.15 -12.74 5.41
N GLY A 101 1.49 -13.87 5.16
CA GLY A 101 1.38 -14.48 3.83
C GLY A 101 0.09 -14.10 3.06
N ALA A 102 -0.82 -13.37 3.69
CA ALA A 102 -2.11 -12.96 3.12
C ALA A 102 -2.49 -11.54 3.60
N PRO A 103 -3.45 -10.86 2.93
CA PRO A 103 -4.01 -9.62 3.43
C PRO A 103 -4.61 -9.77 4.83
N VAL A 104 -4.42 -8.77 5.69
CA VAL A 104 -4.92 -8.78 7.07
C VAL A 104 -5.64 -7.48 7.42
N LEU A 105 -6.70 -7.58 8.23
CA LEU A 105 -7.32 -6.42 8.85
C LEU A 105 -6.37 -5.81 9.88
N ILE A 106 -6.15 -4.50 9.79
CA ILE A 106 -5.18 -3.80 10.63
C ILE A 106 -5.83 -3.41 11.94
N ASP A 107 -5.32 -3.98 13.02
CA ASP A 107 -5.49 -3.51 14.40
C ASP A 107 -4.12 -3.06 14.97
N ASP A 108 -4.09 -2.71 16.25
CA ASP A 108 -2.86 -2.25 16.91
C ASP A 108 -1.81 -3.37 17.00
N SER A 109 -2.25 -4.63 17.17
CA SER A 109 -1.36 -5.80 17.18
C SER A 109 -0.69 -6.01 15.83
N VAL A 110 -1.41 -5.85 14.73
CA VAL A 110 -0.86 -5.94 13.36
C VAL A 110 0.16 -4.83 13.12
N VAL A 111 -0.12 -3.59 13.55
CA VAL A 111 0.84 -2.48 13.45
C VAL A 111 2.11 -2.78 14.22
N ASP A 112 2.00 -3.32 15.45
CA ASP A 112 3.17 -3.68 16.26
C ASP A 112 3.98 -4.82 15.61
N GLN A 113 3.33 -5.81 15.01
CA GLN A 113 4.01 -6.87 14.27
C GLN A 113 4.74 -6.31 13.03
N ILE A 114 4.12 -5.41 12.25
CA ILE A 114 4.78 -4.75 11.12
C ILE A 114 5.98 -3.94 11.61
N ARG A 115 5.88 -3.30 12.78
CA ARG A 115 6.99 -2.54 13.40
C ARG A 115 8.17 -3.43 13.76
N GLN A 116 7.93 -4.67 14.21
CA GLN A 116 8.98 -5.66 14.47
C GLN A 116 9.72 -6.10 13.20
N LEU A 117 9.11 -5.94 12.02
CA LEU A 117 9.71 -6.27 10.73
C LEU A 117 10.56 -5.12 10.14
N ILE A 118 10.66 -3.97 10.80
CA ILE A 118 11.50 -2.85 10.35
C ILE A 118 12.94 -3.27 10.03
N PRO A 119 13.63 -4.14 10.83
CA PRO A 119 14.97 -4.58 10.49
C PRO A 119 15.10 -5.26 9.12
N LEU A 120 14.04 -5.89 8.62
CA LEU A 120 14.01 -6.52 7.29
C LEU A 120 13.76 -5.52 6.15
N ALA A 121 13.15 -4.39 6.44
CA ALA A 121 12.84 -3.34 5.45
C ALA A 121 12.95 -1.93 6.05
N PRO A 122 14.16 -1.51 6.51
CA PRO A 122 14.33 -0.28 7.29
C PRO A 122 14.06 1.01 6.49
N LEU A 123 14.10 0.94 5.16
CA LEU A 123 13.82 2.08 4.28
C LEU A 123 12.35 2.20 3.90
N HIS A 124 11.53 1.16 4.12
CA HIS A 124 10.16 1.09 3.61
C HIS A 124 9.11 0.94 4.71
N ASN A 125 9.24 -0.07 5.58
CA ASN A 125 8.22 -0.35 6.59
C ASN A 125 7.94 0.84 7.52
N PRO A 126 8.90 1.68 7.95
CA PRO A 126 8.59 2.88 8.73
C PRO A 126 7.60 3.82 8.02
N ALA A 127 7.84 4.13 6.74
CA ALA A 127 6.95 4.99 5.97
C ALA A 127 5.57 4.34 5.73
N ASN A 128 5.51 3.01 5.58
CA ASN A 128 4.24 2.30 5.48
C ASN A 128 3.45 2.39 6.80
N ILE A 129 4.10 2.23 7.95
CA ILE A 129 3.48 2.37 9.28
C ILE A 129 2.97 3.80 9.47
N ASP A 130 3.77 4.81 9.17
CA ASP A 130 3.36 6.21 9.25
C ASP A 130 2.10 6.47 8.41
N GLY A 131 2.05 5.93 7.19
CA GLY A 131 0.88 6.02 6.32
C GLY A 131 -0.36 5.32 6.91
N ILE A 132 -0.20 4.13 7.50
CA ILE A 132 -1.26 3.39 8.17
C ILE A 132 -1.80 4.18 9.38
N ASP A 133 -0.91 4.63 10.27
CA ASP A 133 -1.30 5.37 11.49
C ASP A 133 -2.04 6.66 11.15
N VAL A 134 -1.56 7.39 10.14
CA VAL A 134 -2.21 8.61 9.67
C VAL A 134 -3.59 8.31 9.08
N ALA A 135 -3.71 7.31 8.20
CA ALA A 135 -4.96 6.98 7.56
C ALA A 135 -6.01 6.47 8.55
N ARG A 136 -5.62 5.60 9.51
CA ARG A 136 -6.50 5.13 10.58
C ARG A 136 -7.00 6.29 11.46
N ALA A 137 -6.15 7.28 11.72
CA ALA A 137 -6.54 8.46 12.49
C ALA A 137 -7.49 9.41 11.73
N LEU A 138 -7.42 9.45 10.40
CA LEU A 138 -8.27 10.30 9.55
C LEU A 138 -9.56 9.61 9.13
N LEU A 139 -9.58 8.30 9.05
CA LEU A 139 -10.69 7.47 8.58
C LEU A 139 -10.97 6.33 9.59
N PRO A 140 -11.27 6.64 10.86
CA PRO A 140 -11.33 5.64 11.94
C PRO A 140 -12.51 4.65 11.81
N ASP A 141 -13.56 5.03 11.10
CA ASP A 141 -14.78 4.23 10.96
C ASP A 141 -14.74 3.28 9.75
N ILE A 142 -13.66 3.34 8.96
CA ILE A 142 -13.48 2.48 7.78
C ILE A 142 -12.47 1.39 8.12
N PRO A 143 -12.71 0.11 7.77
CA PRO A 143 -11.72 -0.95 7.96
C PRO A 143 -10.46 -0.72 7.11
N HIS A 144 -9.29 -0.91 7.72
CA HIS A 144 -7.99 -0.81 7.07
C HIS A 144 -7.39 -2.21 6.88
N ILE A 145 -6.83 -2.49 5.70
CA ILE A 145 -6.30 -3.80 5.32
C ILE A 145 -4.87 -3.62 4.84
N ALA A 146 -3.93 -4.39 5.41
CA ALA A 146 -2.56 -4.47 4.92
C ALA A 146 -2.41 -5.57 3.87
N VAL A 147 -1.74 -5.25 2.77
CA VAL A 147 -1.36 -6.17 1.69
C VAL A 147 0.16 -6.11 1.54
N PHE A 148 0.82 -7.27 1.60
CA PHE A 148 2.27 -7.34 1.69
C PHE A 148 2.90 -7.75 0.35
N ASP A 149 3.97 -7.02 -0.06
CA ASP A 149 4.70 -7.36 -1.28
C ASP A 149 5.35 -8.76 -1.22
N THR A 150 5.63 -9.26 -0.02
CA THR A 150 6.19 -10.60 0.20
C THR A 150 5.13 -11.70 0.26
N GLY A 151 3.84 -11.36 0.36
CA GLY A 151 2.76 -12.32 0.62
C GLY A 151 2.63 -13.40 -0.44
N PHE A 152 2.65 -13.03 -1.72
CA PHE A 152 2.56 -13.99 -2.85
C PHE A 152 3.65 -15.06 -2.85
N PHE A 153 4.78 -14.80 -2.20
CA PHE A 153 5.92 -15.72 -2.11
C PHE A 153 6.00 -16.43 -0.74
N GLY A 154 4.96 -16.36 0.07
CA GLY A 154 4.94 -16.94 1.42
C GLY A 154 5.20 -18.44 1.44
N ASP A 155 4.69 -19.16 0.44
CA ASP A 155 4.74 -20.60 0.31
C ASP A 155 5.92 -21.12 -0.55
N LEU A 156 7.01 -20.36 -0.65
CA LEU A 156 8.22 -20.81 -1.35
C LEU A 156 8.72 -22.13 -0.72
N PRO A 157 8.95 -23.20 -1.54
CA PRO A 157 9.58 -24.41 -1.05
C PRO A 157 10.94 -24.14 -0.40
N ASP A 158 11.31 -24.92 0.62
CA ASP A 158 12.57 -24.71 1.37
C ASP A 158 13.81 -24.60 0.48
N GLY A 159 13.93 -25.45 -0.54
CA GLY A 159 15.06 -25.40 -1.48
C GLY A 159 15.12 -24.12 -2.33
N ALA A 160 13.99 -23.39 -2.48
CA ALA A 160 13.92 -22.11 -3.16
C ALA A 160 14.05 -20.95 -2.16
N ALA A 161 13.60 -21.13 -0.94
CA ALA A 161 13.58 -20.09 0.09
C ALA A 161 14.94 -19.90 0.78
N HIS A 162 15.68 -20.98 1.02
CA HIS A 162 16.92 -20.93 1.79
C HIS A 162 18.14 -20.61 0.93
N TYR A 163 19.12 -19.98 1.54
CA TYR A 163 20.45 -19.79 1.01
C TYR A 163 21.38 -20.89 1.54
N ALA A 164 22.47 -21.20 0.83
CA ALA A 164 23.51 -22.14 1.27
C ALA A 164 24.44 -21.47 2.30
N ILE A 165 23.93 -21.18 3.48
CA ILE A 165 24.64 -20.62 4.63
C ILE A 165 24.31 -21.46 5.86
N ASP A 166 24.96 -21.16 6.98
CA ASP A 166 24.67 -21.82 8.27
C ASP A 166 23.20 -21.65 8.65
N GLU A 167 22.53 -22.78 8.97
CA GLU A 167 21.09 -22.81 9.24
C GLU A 167 20.72 -22.07 10.53
N ASP A 168 21.57 -22.13 11.57
CA ASP A 168 21.30 -21.45 12.83
C ASP A 168 21.40 -19.94 12.66
N LEU A 169 22.39 -19.48 11.90
CA LEU A 169 22.53 -18.07 11.51
C LEU A 169 21.33 -17.60 10.67
N ALA A 170 20.93 -18.41 9.70
CA ALA A 170 19.78 -18.10 8.86
C ALA A 170 18.49 -17.96 9.67
N ARG A 171 18.28 -18.86 10.64
CA ARG A 171 17.12 -18.86 11.52
C ARG A 171 17.13 -17.70 12.49
N GLU A 172 18.26 -17.43 13.15
CA GLU A 172 18.42 -16.35 14.11
C GLU A 172 18.12 -14.98 13.49
N HIS A 173 18.60 -14.77 12.26
CA HIS A 173 18.46 -13.49 11.56
C HIS A 173 17.35 -13.47 10.51
N GLN A 174 16.51 -14.50 10.44
CA GLN A 174 15.42 -14.64 9.46
C GLN A 174 15.90 -14.47 8.01
N ILE A 175 17.09 -14.95 7.69
CA ILE A 175 17.70 -14.84 6.35
C ILE A 175 17.10 -15.90 5.44
N ARG A 176 16.29 -15.46 4.48
CA ARG A 176 15.72 -16.28 3.42
C ARG A 176 15.37 -15.41 2.20
N ARG A 177 14.99 -16.04 1.11
CA ARG A 177 14.31 -15.32 0.02
C ARG A 177 12.87 -15.08 0.40
N TYR A 178 12.43 -13.83 0.32
CA TYR A 178 11.06 -13.43 0.56
C TYR A 178 10.30 -13.13 -0.74
N GLY A 179 11.00 -12.60 -1.76
CA GLY A 179 10.38 -11.99 -2.93
C GLY A 179 9.75 -10.64 -2.61
N PHE A 180 9.55 -9.82 -3.66
CA PHE A 180 8.92 -8.50 -3.55
C PHE A 180 8.02 -8.25 -4.74
N HIS A 181 7.20 -7.18 -4.66
CA HIS A 181 6.19 -6.87 -5.68
C HIS A 181 5.21 -8.04 -5.92
N GLY A 182 4.90 -8.78 -4.86
CA GLY A 182 4.07 -9.99 -4.93
C GLY A 182 2.72 -9.76 -5.58
N THR A 183 2.05 -8.66 -5.23
CA THR A 183 0.77 -8.28 -5.85
C THR A 183 0.88 -8.09 -7.37
N SER A 184 1.99 -7.51 -7.85
CA SER A 184 2.22 -7.37 -9.30
C SER A 184 2.52 -8.71 -9.96
N HIS A 185 3.32 -9.55 -9.32
CA HIS A 185 3.61 -10.90 -9.83
C HIS A 185 2.36 -11.78 -9.87
N GLU A 186 1.56 -11.75 -8.83
CA GLU A 186 0.28 -12.46 -8.76
C GLU A 186 -0.66 -12.02 -9.89
N PHE A 187 -0.81 -10.71 -10.07
CA PHE A 187 -1.63 -10.12 -11.12
C PHE A 187 -1.17 -10.55 -12.52
N VAL A 188 0.11 -10.37 -12.83
CA VAL A 188 0.64 -10.72 -14.16
C VAL A 188 0.58 -12.23 -14.41
N SER A 189 0.86 -13.07 -13.40
CA SER A 189 0.76 -14.51 -13.54
C SER A 189 -0.67 -14.97 -13.76
N SER A 190 -1.65 -14.39 -13.07
CA SER A 190 -3.06 -14.71 -13.27
C SER A 190 -3.54 -14.36 -14.68
N LEU A 191 -3.14 -13.19 -15.20
CA LEU A 191 -3.45 -12.80 -16.58
C LEU A 191 -2.80 -13.75 -17.62
N SER A 192 -1.54 -14.15 -17.37
CA SER A 192 -0.83 -15.08 -18.26
C SER A 192 -1.51 -16.46 -18.31
N LEU A 193 -1.99 -16.96 -17.17
CA LEU A 193 -2.69 -18.26 -17.10
C LEU A 193 -4.02 -18.26 -17.84
N ILE A 194 -4.73 -17.14 -17.88
CA ILE A 194 -5.96 -17.00 -18.68
C ILE A 194 -5.69 -17.16 -20.17
N HIS A 195 -4.54 -16.67 -20.67
CA HIS A 195 -4.17 -16.76 -22.08
C HIS A 195 -3.50 -18.08 -22.50
N ILE A 196 -3.01 -18.88 -21.55
CA ILE A 196 -2.37 -20.19 -21.86
C ILE A 196 -3.40 -21.32 -21.93
N SER A 197 -4.60 -21.12 -21.39
CA SER A 197 -5.67 -22.13 -21.34
C SER A 197 -6.61 -22.09 -22.57
N GLU A 198 -6.34 -21.25 -23.56
CA GLU A 198 -6.98 -21.24 -24.87
C GLU A 198 -6.07 -21.89 -25.93
#